data_eedbdfc22086fb2156ddf91bdbd98f19
#
_entry.id   eedbdfc22086fb2156ddf91bdbd98f19
#
_cell.length_a   1.000
_cell.length_b   1.000
_cell.length_c   1.000
_cell.angle_alpha   90.00
_cell.angle_beta   90.00
_cell.angle_gamma   90.00
#
_symmetry.space_group_name_H-M   'P 1'
#
loop_
_entity.id
_entity.type
_entity.pdbx_description
1 polymer ?
#
loop_
_entity_poly.entity_id
_entity_poly.type
_entity_poly.pdbx_seq_one_letter_code
_entity_poly.pdbx_strand_id
1 'polypeptide(L)'
;INRDEASGDAVVILKCSYMNTDLAAARKEPLRIDLQSYAGVLVNEKAIHFADVTVTDTDTDGNVTEHVEQNVKGVYIKSGSRVRFVQVFSDATIDGYAVCKLNLSSSEKEQLVTSRTIQLYDEVIVEGTDLYDGKML
;
A
#
# COMPACT_ATOMS: atom_id res chain seq x y z
N ILE A 1 31.02 3.45 -4.02
CA ILE A 1 30.49 4.82 -3.79
C ILE A 1 31.55 5.57 -3.03
N ASN A 2 32.11 6.61 -3.63
CA ASN A 2 33.00 7.56 -2.95
C ASN A 2 32.20 8.83 -2.65
N ARG A 3 32.31 9.33 -1.43
CA ARG A 3 31.70 10.58 -1.00
C ARG A 3 32.78 11.63 -0.87
N ASP A 4 32.61 12.77 -1.50
CA ASP A 4 33.46 13.93 -1.25
C ASP A 4 32.98 14.62 0.02
N GLU A 5 33.76 14.57 1.08
CA GLU A 5 33.42 15.16 2.38
C GLU A 5 33.33 16.70 2.35
N ALA A 6 33.98 17.35 1.39
CA ALA A 6 34.01 18.80 1.29
C ALA A 6 32.78 19.37 0.55
N SER A 7 32.29 18.72 -0.50
CA SER A 7 31.11 19.17 -1.29
C SER A 7 29.82 18.46 -0.88
N GLY A 8 29.91 17.34 -0.19
CA GLY A 8 28.75 16.48 0.11
C GLY A 8 28.28 15.63 -1.09
N ASP A 9 28.94 15.76 -2.23
CA ASP A 9 28.61 15.02 -3.44
C ASP A 9 28.99 13.54 -3.31
N ALA A 10 28.21 12.68 -3.94
CA ALA A 10 28.49 11.26 -4.04
C ALA A 10 28.84 10.88 -5.46
N VAL A 11 30.00 10.24 -5.64
CA VAL A 11 30.39 9.66 -6.92
C VAL A 11 29.95 8.19 -6.93
N VAL A 12 29.08 7.85 -7.86
CA VAL A 12 28.60 6.49 -8.07
C VAL A 12 29.20 5.97 -9.38
N ILE A 13 29.95 4.87 -9.28
CA ILE A 13 30.50 4.20 -10.44
C ILE A 13 29.60 3.02 -10.79
N LEU A 14 28.99 3.06 -11.97
CA LEU A 14 28.16 2.00 -12.51
C LEU A 14 28.96 1.19 -13.52
N LYS A 15 29.01 -0.12 -13.32
CA LYS A 15 29.65 -1.05 -14.26
C LYS A 15 28.58 -1.74 -15.09
N CYS A 16 28.57 -1.50 -16.39
CA CYS A 16 27.72 -2.21 -17.33
C CYS A 16 28.47 -3.46 -17.86
N SER A 17 27.79 -4.60 -17.85
CA SER A 17 28.27 -5.83 -18.50
C SER A 17 27.92 -5.89 -19.99
N TYR A 18 27.03 -5.02 -20.45
CA TYR A 18 26.61 -4.90 -21.83
C TYR A 18 26.76 -3.46 -22.30
N MET A 19 27.39 -3.28 -23.45
CA MET A 19 27.60 -1.99 -24.09
C MET A 19 26.97 -2.02 -25.48
N ASN A 20 26.06 -1.09 -25.77
CA ASN A 20 25.55 -0.85 -27.11
C ASN A 20 26.09 0.51 -27.65
N THR A 21 25.76 0.80 -28.89
CA THR A 21 26.22 2.03 -29.56
C THR A 21 25.74 3.31 -28.85
N ASP A 22 24.49 3.28 -28.33
CA ASP A 22 23.88 4.44 -27.67
C ASP A 22 24.55 4.71 -26.32
N LEU A 23 24.82 3.67 -25.53
CA LEU A 23 25.57 3.81 -24.27
C LEU A 23 27.01 4.28 -24.51
N ALA A 24 27.66 3.82 -25.58
CA ALA A 24 29.02 4.25 -25.94
C ALA A 24 29.07 5.72 -26.37
N ALA A 25 27.99 6.23 -26.95
CA ALA A 25 27.85 7.61 -27.40
C ALA A 25 27.37 8.57 -26.28
N ALA A 26 26.80 8.05 -25.21
CA ALA A 26 26.24 8.86 -24.11
C ALA A 26 27.34 9.71 -23.46
N ARG A 27 27.11 11.01 -23.38
CA ARG A 27 27.98 11.99 -22.75
C ARG A 27 27.14 12.98 -21.97
N LYS A 28 27.33 13.05 -20.65
CA LYS A 28 26.61 13.99 -19.76
C LYS A 28 25.10 13.90 -19.87
N GLU A 29 24.58 12.70 -20.08
CA GLU A 29 23.14 12.44 -20.12
C GLU A 29 22.59 12.29 -18.70
N PRO A 30 21.33 12.73 -18.45
CA PRO A 30 20.67 12.48 -17.17
C PRO A 30 20.45 10.97 -17.00
N LEU A 31 20.87 10.44 -15.87
CA LEU A 31 20.67 9.04 -15.52
C LEU A 31 19.60 8.92 -14.42
N ARG A 32 18.59 8.11 -14.67
CA ARG A 32 17.62 7.71 -13.66
C ARG A 32 18.00 6.35 -13.10
N ILE A 33 18.11 6.27 -11.79
CA ILE A 33 18.39 5.03 -11.08
C ILE A 33 17.12 4.65 -10.29
N ASP A 34 16.44 3.60 -10.71
CA ASP A 34 15.28 3.06 -9.99
C ASP A 34 15.80 2.00 -8.99
N LEU A 35 15.75 2.34 -7.70
CA LEU A 35 16.26 1.48 -6.64
C LEU A 35 15.24 0.41 -6.24
N GLN A 36 13.97 0.70 -6.38
CA GLN A 36 12.89 -0.20 -5.99
C GLN A 36 11.63 0.10 -6.81
N SER A 37 10.87 -0.94 -7.11
CA SER A 37 9.58 -0.85 -7.78
C SER A 37 8.50 -1.44 -6.89
N TYR A 38 7.40 -0.74 -6.72
CA TYR A 38 6.23 -1.19 -5.98
C TYR A 38 5.05 -1.34 -6.93
N ALA A 39 4.28 -2.41 -6.76
CA ALA A 39 3.06 -2.64 -7.53
C ALA A 39 1.85 -2.58 -6.59
N GLY A 40 0.90 -1.70 -6.90
CA GLY A 40 -0.29 -1.53 -6.07
C GLY A 40 -1.17 -0.38 -6.52
N VAL A 41 -2.19 -0.10 -5.74
CA VAL A 41 -3.05 1.08 -5.88
C VAL A 41 -2.53 2.20 -4.99
N LEU A 42 -2.45 3.41 -5.54
CA LEU A 42 -2.11 4.60 -4.77
C LEU A 42 -3.34 5.10 -4.03
N VAL A 43 -3.28 5.10 -2.71
CA VAL A 43 -4.32 5.61 -1.85
C VAL A 43 -3.79 6.84 -1.11
N ASN A 44 -4.55 7.91 -1.09
CA ASN A 44 -4.16 9.10 -0.33
C ASN A 44 -3.95 8.74 1.14
N GLU A 45 -2.82 9.15 1.72
CA GLU A 45 -2.46 8.83 3.09
C GLU A 45 -3.50 9.33 4.11
N LYS A 46 -4.19 10.43 3.81
CA LYS A 46 -5.28 10.96 4.63
C LYS A 46 -6.50 10.03 4.70
N ALA A 47 -6.66 9.14 3.73
CA ALA A 47 -7.73 8.14 3.71
C ALA A 47 -7.40 6.87 4.51
N ILE A 48 -6.17 6.74 5.00
CA ILE A 48 -5.77 5.61 5.83
C ILE A 48 -6.27 5.86 7.25
N HIS A 49 -7.07 4.92 7.73
CA HIS A 49 -7.61 4.90 9.08
C HIS A 49 -7.18 3.63 9.82
N PHE A 50 -7.27 3.70 11.13
CA PHE A 50 -7.11 2.55 12.00
C PHE A 50 -8.43 2.35 12.75
N ALA A 51 -9.01 1.18 12.63
CA ALA A 51 -10.30 0.84 13.23
C ALA A 51 -10.26 -0.53 13.90
N ASP A 52 -11.11 -0.70 14.89
CA ASP A 52 -11.33 -2.00 15.49
C ASP A 52 -12.37 -2.75 14.65
N VAL A 53 -12.05 -4.00 14.31
CA VAL A 53 -12.88 -4.84 13.43
C VAL A 53 -13.34 -6.07 14.21
N THR A 54 -14.65 -6.27 14.28
CA THR A 54 -15.21 -7.51 14.85
C THR A 54 -15.11 -8.61 13.81
N VAL A 55 -14.40 -9.68 14.17
CA VAL A 55 -14.24 -10.89 13.36
C VAL A 55 -15.13 -11.97 13.95
N THR A 56 -15.86 -12.64 13.08
CA THR A 56 -16.72 -13.74 13.43
C THR A 56 -16.14 -15.03 12.87
N ASP A 57 -15.70 -15.91 13.75
CA ASP A 57 -15.21 -17.23 13.37
C ASP A 57 -16.28 -18.29 13.61
N THR A 58 -16.41 -19.22 12.68
CA THR A 58 -17.29 -20.37 12.84
C THR A 58 -16.45 -21.64 12.81
N ASP A 59 -16.49 -22.39 13.90
CA ASP A 59 -15.77 -23.66 13.99
C ASP A 59 -16.42 -24.77 13.16
N THR A 60 -15.78 -25.94 13.09
CA THR A 60 -16.26 -27.10 12.35
C THR A 60 -17.58 -27.67 12.90
N ASP A 61 -17.92 -27.36 14.15
CA ASP A 61 -19.10 -27.80 14.84
C ASP A 61 -20.28 -26.79 14.76
N GLY A 62 -20.03 -25.66 14.05
CA GLY A 62 -21.01 -24.60 13.82
C GLY A 62 -21.12 -23.59 14.97
N ASN A 63 -20.22 -23.62 15.96
CA ASN A 63 -20.21 -22.61 17.00
C ASN A 63 -19.59 -21.32 16.45
N VAL A 64 -20.24 -20.21 16.74
CA VAL A 64 -19.82 -18.87 16.32
C VAL A 64 -19.11 -18.20 17.50
N THR A 65 -17.89 -17.77 17.28
CA THR A 65 -17.11 -16.96 18.22
C THR A 65 -16.81 -15.60 17.60
N GLU A 66 -16.99 -14.55 18.38
CA GLU A 66 -16.65 -13.19 17.97
C GLU A 66 -15.47 -12.69 18.78
N HIS A 67 -14.51 -12.11 18.10
CA HIS A 67 -13.40 -11.39 18.72
C HIS A 67 -13.15 -10.07 17.99
N VAL A 68 -12.50 -9.12 18.67
CA VAL A 68 -12.21 -7.82 18.10
C VAL A 68 -10.72 -7.71 17.81
N GLU A 69 -10.39 -7.55 16.53
CA GLU A 69 -9.04 -7.17 16.09
C GLU A 69 -8.91 -5.65 16.19
N GLN A 70 -7.96 -5.22 17.02
CA GLN A 70 -7.77 -3.80 17.30
C GLN A 70 -6.80 -3.14 16.35
N ASN A 71 -7.05 -1.86 16.07
CA ASN A 71 -6.11 -1.00 15.36
C ASN A 71 -5.76 -1.53 13.94
N VAL A 72 -6.74 -2.09 13.25
CA VAL A 72 -6.59 -2.61 11.88
C VAL A 72 -6.40 -1.44 10.92
N LYS A 73 -5.32 -1.46 10.14
CA LYS A 73 -5.05 -0.46 9.11
C LYS A 73 -5.95 -0.67 7.91
N GLY A 74 -6.72 0.33 7.52
CA GLY A 74 -7.65 0.21 6.41
C GLY A 74 -8.09 1.54 5.83
N VAL A 75 -9.03 1.44 4.91
CA VAL A 75 -9.69 2.59 4.27
C VAL A 75 -11.19 2.41 4.32
N TYR A 76 -11.91 3.52 4.34
CA TYR A 76 -13.35 3.53 4.13
C TYR A 76 -13.64 3.69 2.63
N ILE A 77 -14.44 2.79 2.10
CA ILE A 77 -14.89 2.82 0.71
C ILE A 77 -16.40 3.01 0.65
N LYS A 78 -16.87 3.63 -0.43
CA LYS A 78 -18.29 3.66 -0.76
C LYS A 78 -18.68 2.37 -1.47
N SER A 79 -19.63 1.65 -0.90
CA SER A 79 -20.20 0.42 -1.46
C SER A 79 -21.70 0.58 -1.61
N GLY A 80 -22.15 1.00 -2.79
CA GLY A 80 -23.54 1.40 -3.00
C GLY A 80 -23.90 2.63 -2.17
N SER A 81 -24.89 2.51 -1.28
CA SER A 81 -25.32 3.56 -0.34
C SER A 81 -24.70 3.44 1.06
N ARG A 82 -23.68 2.62 1.23
CA ARG A 82 -23.06 2.38 2.54
C ARG A 82 -21.56 2.56 2.49
N VAL A 83 -21.01 2.96 3.64
CA VAL A 83 -19.58 2.95 3.90
C VAL A 83 -19.16 1.53 4.29
N ARG A 84 -18.04 1.05 3.77
CA ARG A 84 -17.40 -0.19 4.18
C ARG A 84 -15.97 0.07 4.58
N PHE A 85 -15.53 -0.54 5.68
CA PHE A 85 -14.14 -0.58 6.07
C PHE A 85 -13.45 -1.76 5.39
N VAL A 86 -12.30 -1.50 4.78
CA VAL A 86 -11.52 -2.50 4.05
C VAL A 86 -10.07 -2.42 4.51
N GLN A 87 -9.54 -3.52 5.01
CA GLN A 87 -8.14 -3.61 5.43
C GLN A 87 -7.20 -3.45 4.24
N VAL A 88 -6.10 -2.71 4.45
CA VAL A 88 -5.08 -2.50 3.42
C VAL A 88 -3.70 -2.89 3.92
N PHE A 89 -2.92 -3.48 3.02
CA PHE A 89 -1.51 -3.78 3.19
C PHE A 89 -0.72 -2.87 2.28
N SER A 90 0.23 -2.11 2.82
CA SER A 90 1.03 -1.16 2.03
C SER A 90 2.50 -1.40 2.26
N ASP A 91 3.28 -1.39 1.16
CA ASP A 91 4.73 -1.58 1.19
C ASP A 91 5.49 -0.26 1.33
N ALA A 92 4.92 0.83 0.87
CA ALA A 92 5.58 2.14 0.87
C ALA A 92 4.58 3.29 0.89
N THR A 93 5.07 4.45 1.27
CA THR A 93 4.40 5.75 1.08
C THR A 93 5.27 6.60 0.18
N ILE A 94 4.70 7.17 -0.88
CA ILE A 94 5.38 7.98 -1.87
C ILE A 94 4.54 9.23 -2.12
N ASP A 95 5.11 10.40 -1.91
CA ASP A 95 4.47 11.71 -2.16
C ASP A 95 3.07 11.86 -1.52
N GLY A 96 2.88 11.34 -0.30
CA GLY A 96 1.60 11.41 0.43
C GLY A 96 0.56 10.38 -0.01
N TYR A 97 0.99 9.36 -0.77
CA TYR A 97 0.17 8.23 -1.17
C TYR A 97 0.76 6.92 -0.65
N ALA A 98 -0.05 6.11 -0.02
CA ALA A 98 0.31 4.74 0.32
C ALA A 98 0.13 3.82 -0.90
N VAL A 99 1.15 3.01 -1.18
CA VAL A 99 1.07 1.97 -2.22
C VAL A 99 0.46 0.72 -1.62
N CYS A 100 -0.84 0.53 -1.84
CA CYS A 100 -1.61 -0.59 -1.28
C CYS A 100 -1.61 -1.79 -2.22
N LYS A 101 -1.36 -2.97 -1.66
CA LYS A 101 -1.33 -4.22 -2.41
C LYS A 101 -2.71 -4.64 -2.89
N LEU A 102 -2.79 -5.06 -4.15
CA LEU A 102 -3.98 -5.70 -4.72
C LEU A 102 -3.94 -7.22 -4.51
N ASN A 103 -2.75 -7.80 -4.60
CA ASN A 103 -2.53 -9.23 -4.44
C ASN A 103 -1.78 -9.46 -3.13
N LEU A 104 -2.41 -10.17 -2.22
CA LEU A 104 -1.84 -10.51 -0.92
C LEU A 104 -1.07 -11.83 -0.99
N SER A 105 0.04 -11.91 -0.29
CA SER A 105 0.75 -13.16 -0.01
C SER A 105 -0.10 -14.09 0.88
N SER A 106 0.32 -15.35 1.00
CA SER A 106 -0.39 -16.31 1.87
C SER A 106 -0.46 -15.84 3.32
N SER A 107 0.63 -15.31 3.85
CA SER A 107 0.69 -14.77 5.21
C SER A 107 -0.18 -13.53 5.42
N GLU A 108 -0.27 -12.65 4.43
CA GLU A 108 -1.15 -11.46 4.49
C GLU A 108 -2.63 -11.84 4.38
N LYS A 109 -2.94 -12.89 3.64
CA LYS A 109 -4.32 -13.44 3.59
C LYS A 109 -4.77 -14.01 4.93
N GLU A 110 -3.86 -14.65 5.67
CA GLU A 110 -4.13 -15.14 7.03
C GLU A 110 -4.36 -14.01 8.03
N GLN A 111 -3.74 -12.85 7.80
CA GLN A 111 -3.92 -11.63 8.63
C GLN A 111 -5.10 -10.76 8.18
N LEU A 112 -5.77 -11.13 7.10
CA LEU A 112 -6.88 -10.36 6.56
C LEU A 112 -8.14 -10.60 7.39
N VAL A 113 -8.56 -9.59 8.14
CA VAL A 113 -9.74 -9.63 9.03
C VAL A 113 -11.02 -9.08 8.37
N THR A 114 -10.88 -8.36 7.25
CA THR A 114 -12.01 -7.94 6.43
C THR A 114 -12.26 -8.95 5.31
N SER A 115 -13.46 -8.94 4.73
CA SER A 115 -13.82 -9.89 3.66
C SER A 115 -12.91 -9.83 2.42
N ARG A 116 -12.24 -8.70 2.21
CA ARG A 116 -11.29 -8.45 1.12
C ARG A 116 -10.38 -7.28 1.43
N THR A 117 -9.30 -7.14 0.70
CA THR A 117 -8.50 -5.90 0.64
C THR A 117 -9.02 -4.96 -0.44
N ILE A 118 -8.40 -3.77 -0.55
CA ILE A 118 -8.72 -2.79 -1.57
C ILE A 118 -8.56 -3.36 -2.98
N GLN A 119 -9.41 -2.92 -3.91
CA GLN A 119 -9.39 -3.32 -5.31
C GLN A 119 -9.36 -2.10 -6.24
N LEU A 120 -9.06 -2.35 -7.51
CA LEU A 120 -9.18 -1.32 -8.56
C LEU A 120 -10.63 -0.85 -8.65
N TYR A 121 -10.78 0.48 -8.80
CA TYR A 121 -12.06 1.17 -8.91
C TYR A 121 -12.88 1.25 -7.62
N ASP A 122 -12.32 0.86 -6.46
CA ASP A 122 -12.95 1.18 -5.19
C ASP A 122 -13.00 2.70 -4.98
N GLU A 123 -14.16 3.23 -4.63
CA GLU A 123 -14.37 4.64 -4.31
C GLU A 123 -13.93 4.90 -2.86
N VAL A 124 -12.67 5.31 -2.67
CA VAL A 124 -12.11 5.57 -1.34
C VAL A 124 -12.57 6.93 -0.83
N ILE A 125 -13.06 6.97 0.41
CA ILE A 125 -13.47 8.20 1.09
C ILE A 125 -12.22 8.82 1.73
N VAL A 126 -11.80 9.98 1.21
CA VAL A 126 -10.60 10.69 1.69
C VAL A 126 -10.92 11.56 2.90
N GLU A 127 -12.09 12.18 2.92
CA GLU A 127 -12.54 13.07 3.99
C GLU A 127 -13.97 12.72 4.38
N GLY A 128 -14.23 12.66 5.66
CA GLY A 128 -15.55 12.38 6.21
C GLY A 128 -15.54 12.44 7.73
N THR A 129 -16.67 12.84 8.32
CA THR A 129 -16.89 12.85 9.76
C THR A 129 -17.63 11.58 10.19
N ASP A 130 -17.23 11.03 11.34
CA ASP A 130 -17.88 9.87 11.94
C ASP A 130 -18.00 8.67 10.99
N LEU A 131 -16.89 8.35 10.30
CA LEU A 131 -16.84 7.19 9.43
C LEU A 131 -16.80 5.90 10.26
N TYR A 132 -17.70 4.97 9.95
CA TYR A 132 -17.72 3.62 10.51
C TYR A 132 -18.28 2.64 9.49
N ASP A 133 -17.96 1.36 9.65
CA ASP A 133 -18.45 0.31 8.78
C ASP A 133 -19.97 0.18 8.86
N GLY A 134 -20.66 0.15 7.71
CA GLY A 134 -22.11 0.10 7.62
C GLY A 134 -22.83 1.44 7.66
N LYS A 135 -22.14 2.57 7.85
CA LYS A 135 -22.77 3.92 7.79
C LYS A 135 -23.50 4.11 6.46
N MET A 136 -24.70 4.63 6.51
CA MET A 136 -25.47 5.05 5.32
C MET A 136 -24.97 6.40 4.82
N LEU A 137 -24.80 6.52 3.50
CA LEU A 137 -24.42 7.75 2.81
C LEU A 137 -25.64 8.52 2.34
#